data_43b0642f6537c42410393c3092c43b50
#
_entry.id   43b0642f6537c42410393c3092c43b50
#
_cell.length_a   1.000
_cell.length_b   1.000
_cell.length_c   1.000
_cell.angle_alpha   90.00
_cell.angle_beta   90.00
_cell.angle_gamma   90.00
#
_symmetry.space_group_name_H-M   'P 1'
#
loop_
_entity.id
_entity.type
_entity.pdbx_description
1 polymer ?
#
loop_
_entity_poly.entity_id
_entity_poly.type
_entity_poly.pdbx_seq_one_letter_code
_entity_poly.pdbx_strand_id
1 'polypeptide(L)'
;MKLTLMFRTYCGLCHQMRDALQPYLAQYRAELEIVEIDDFPDLEAKYNELVPVLLHGEHEICHWHLDETELRAYLEAQAAN
;
A
#
# COMPACT_ATOMS: atom_id res chain seq x y z
N MET A 1 -4.08 9.30 -9.35
CA MET A 1 -4.50 8.44 -8.22
C MET A 1 -3.39 8.37 -7.19
N LYS A 2 -3.75 8.45 -5.93
CA LYS A 2 -2.78 8.32 -4.84
C LYS A 2 -3.12 7.09 -3.99
N LEU A 3 -2.14 6.21 -3.84
CA LEU A 3 -2.22 5.06 -2.95
C LEU A 3 -1.49 5.38 -1.65
N THR A 4 -1.86 4.73 -0.58
CA THR A 4 -1.23 4.89 0.73
C THR A 4 -0.69 3.54 1.21
N LEU A 5 0.54 3.53 1.67
CA LEU A 5 1.16 2.33 2.24
C LEU A 5 1.43 2.56 3.72
N MET A 6 0.69 1.82 4.55
CA MET A 6 0.98 1.78 5.98
C MET A 6 2.23 0.93 6.18
N PHE A 7 3.25 1.50 6.80
CA PHE A 7 4.62 1.05 6.69
C PHE A 7 5.30 1.14 8.05
N ARG A 8 6.26 0.27 8.27
CA ARG A 8 7.12 0.35 9.46
C ARG A 8 8.56 0.16 9.01
N THR A 9 9.46 1.03 9.46
CA THR A 9 10.85 1.01 9.06
C THR A 9 11.52 -0.34 9.30
N TYR A 10 11.17 -1.01 10.39
CA TYR A 10 11.77 -2.30 10.75
C TYR A 10 11.11 -3.51 10.10
N CYS A 11 10.18 -3.30 9.21
CA CYS A 11 9.38 -4.37 8.62
C CYS A 11 9.93 -4.72 7.23
N GLY A 12 10.53 -5.91 7.11
CA GLY A 12 11.07 -6.38 5.82
C GLY A 12 10.01 -6.51 4.75
N LEU A 13 8.82 -7.01 5.11
CA LEU A 13 7.70 -7.12 4.16
C LEU A 13 7.24 -5.76 3.66
N CYS A 14 7.32 -4.72 4.50
CA CYS A 14 6.97 -3.36 4.12
C CYS A 14 7.89 -2.85 3.01
N HIS A 15 9.20 -3.05 3.17
CA HIS A 15 10.19 -2.67 2.17
C HIS A 15 9.99 -3.45 0.86
N GLN A 16 9.69 -4.74 0.96
CA GLN A 16 9.43 -5.57 -0.21
C GLN A 16 8.21 -5.08 -0.99
N MET A 17 7.12 -4.78 -0.28
CA MET A 17 5.91 -4.28 -0.95
C MET A 17 6.16 -2.92 -1.60
N ARG A 18 6.83 -2.01 -0.91
CA ARG A 18 7.20 -0.71 -1.48
C ARG A 18 7.95 -0.89 -2.80
N ASP A 19 8.94 -1.77 -2.82
CA ASP A 19 9.76 -1.98 -4.02
C ASP A 19 8.96 -2.65 -5.13
N ALA A 20 8.14 -3.64 -4.79
CA ALA A 20 7.30 -4.35 -5.76
C ALA A 20 6.23 -3.46 -6.39
N LEU A 21 5.82 -2.40 -5.69
CA LEU A 21 4.82 -1.45 -6.21
C LEU A 21 5.36 -0.54 -7.31
N GLN A 22 6.68 -0.30 -7.36
CA GLN A 22 7.24 0.73 -8.23
C GLN A 22 6.83 0.58 -9.70
N PRO A 23 6.88 -0.61 -10.33
CA PRO A 23 6.45 -0.74 -11.72
C PRO A 23 4.99 -0.37 -11.94
N TYR A 24 4.13 -0.71 -10.98
CA TYR A 24 2.70 -0.40 -11.08
C TYR A 24 2.43 1.09 -10.95
N LEU A 25 3.15 1.75 -10.05
CA LEU A 25 3.02 3.20 -9.90
C LEU A 25 3.38 3.91 -11.20
N ALA A 26 4.45 3.47 -11.86
CA ALA A 26 4.86 4.04 -13.14
C ALA A 26 3.83 3.75 -14.25
N GLN A 27 3.39 2.49 -14.35
CA GLN A 27 2.47 2.06 -15.41
C GLN A 27 1.13 2.78 -15.33
N TYR A 28 0.58 2.94 -14.14
CA TYR A 28 -0.74 3.52 -13.93
C TYR A 28 -0.70 4.99 -13.52
N ARG A 29 0.49 5.60 -13.51
CA ARG A 29 0.69 7.01 -13.12
C ARG A 29 0.10 7.29 -11.75
N ALA A 30 0.32 6.38 -10.83
CA ALA A 30 -0.15 6.51 -9.46
C ALA A 30 0.96 7.06 -8.57
N GLU A 31 0.57 7.78 -7.54
CA GLU A 31 1.47 8.25 -6.49
C GLU A 31 1.37 7.31 -5.29
N LEU A 32 2.44 7.21 -4.52
CA LEU A 32 2.45 6.44 -3.29
C LEU A 32 2.85 7.33 -2.12
N GLU A 33 1.96 7.42 -1.14
CA GLU A 33 2.27 8.04 0.14
C GLU A 33 2.63 6.94 1.13
N ILE A 34 3.84 7.02 1.70
CA ILE A 34 4.28 6.07 2.73
C ILE A 34 4.04 6.71 4.08
N VAL A 35 3.30 6.02 4.93
CA VAL A 35 2.96 6.49 6.28
C VAL A 35 3.64 5.58 7.30
N GLU A 36 4.60 6.12 8.05
CA GLU A 36 5.26 5.40 9.13
C GLU A 36 4.30 5.32 10.31
N ILE A 37 3.73 4.13 10.58
CA ILE A 37 2.69 4.01 11.61
C ILE A 37 3.22 4.26 13.02
N ASP A 38 4.51 4.07 13.25
CA ASP A 38 5.09 4.29 14.58
C ASP A 38 5.09 5.78 14.97
N ASP A 39 4.89 6.68 14.01
CA ASP A 39 4.77 8.11 14.28
C ASP A 39 3.36 8.52 14.72
N PHE A 40 2.37 7.60 14.60
CA PHE A 40 0.97 7.90 14.86
C PHE A 40 0.34 6.82 15.75
N PRO A 41 0.13 7.07 17.03
CA PRO A 41 -0.39 6.05 17.96
C PRO A 41 -1.68 5.37 17.50
N ASP A 42 -2.59 6.12 16.89
CA ASP A 42 -3.86 5.56 16.39
C ASP A 42 -3.62 4.57 15.25
N LEU A 43 -2.69 4.89 14.36
CA LEU A 43 -2.36 4.02 13.24
C LEU A 43 -1.59 2.80 13.69
N GLU A 44 -0.69 2.98 14.66
CA GLU A 44 0.03 1.86 15.25
C GLU A 44 -0.96 0.86 15.88
N ALA A 45 -1.93 1.36 16.63
CA ALA A 45 -2.93 0.50 17.26
C ALA A 45 -3.75 -0.27 16.23
N LYS A 46 -4.09 0.38 15.11
CA LYS A 46 -4.94 -0.22 14.07
C LYS A 46 -4.19 -1.20 13.19
N TYR A 47 -2.95 -0.88 12.81
CA TYR A 47 -2.22 -1.63 11.77
C TYR A 47 -1.01 -2.40 12.28
N ASN A 48 -0.74 -2.42 13.57
CA ASN A 48 0.48 -2.96 14.18
C ASN A 48 0.91 -4.31 13.60
N GLU A 49 0.00 -5.27 13.51
CA GLU A 49 0.31 -6.62 13.05
C GLU A 49 -0.03 -6.84 11.58
N LEU A 50 -0.56 -5.82 10.90
CA LEU A 50 -1.03 -5.93 9.53
C LEU A 50 -0.08 -5.33 8.50
N VAL A 51 0.89 -4.51 8.93
CA VAL A 51 1.79 -3.86 7.98
C VAL A 51 2.61 -4.87 7.18
N PRO A 52 2.84 -4.59 5.90
CA PRO A 52 2.38 -3.42 5.15
C PRO A 52 0.90 -3.54 4.76
N VAL A 53 0.19 -2.41 4.76
CA VAL A 53 -1.20 -2.35 4.29
C VAL A 53 -1.28 -1.33 3.16
N LEU A 54 -1.75 -1.78 2.00
CA LEU A 54 -1.90 -0.92 0.83
C LEU A 54 -3.35 -0.48 0.71
N LEU A 55 -3.55 0.84 0.69
CA LEU A 55 -4.87 1.46 0.69
C LEU A 55 -5.04 2.40 -0.49
N HIS A 56 -6.28 2.50 -0.96
CA HIS A 56 -6.73 3.60 -1.80
C HIS A 56 -7.90 4.25 -1.06
N GLY A 57 -7.65 5.42 -0.47
CA GLY A 57 -8.59 6.00 0.48
C GLY A 57 -8.78 5.06 1.67
N GLU A 58 -10.02 4.66 1.92
CA GLU A 58 -10.34 3.73 3.00
C GLU A 58 -10.38 2.27 2.53
N HIS A 59 -10.24 2.06 1.22
CA HIS A 59 -10.29 0.71 0.65
C HIS A 59 -8.95 0.00 0.79
N GLU A 60 -8.93 -1.12 1.49
CA GLU A 60 -7.73 -1.95 1.58
C GLU A 60 -7.61 -2.81 0.32
N ILE A 61 -6.47 -2.71 -0.36
CA ILE A 61 -6.18 -3.55 -1.53
C ILE A 61 -5.56 -4.86 -1.08
N CYS A 62 -4.57 -4.81 -0.19
CA CYS A 62 -3.91 -6.00 0.35
C CYS A 62 -3.10 -5.64 1.60
N HIS A 63 -2.65 -6.68 2.32
CA HIS A 63 -1.71 -6.50 3.43
C HIS A 63 -0.75 -7.69 3.47
N TRP A 64 0.36 -7.54 4.20
CA TRP A 64 1.49 -8.46 4.35
C TRP A 64 2.25 -8.68 3.05
N HIS A 65 1.60 -9.17 2.01
CA HIS A 65 2.21 -9.44 0.72
C HIS A 65 1.42 -8.73 -0.38
N LEU A 66 2.13 -8.27 -1.40
CA LEU A 66 1.48 -7.66 -2.55
C LEU A 66 0.76 -8.74 -3.36
N ASP A 67 -0.56 -8.60 -3.45
CA ASP A 67 -1.37 -9.41 -4.34
C ASP A 67 -1.44 -8.71 -5.68
N GLU A 68 -0.58 -9.13 -6.62
CA GLU A 68 -0.44 -8.43 -7.90
C GLU A 68 -1.68 -8.57 -8.77
N THR A 69 -2.39 -9.70 -8.68
CA THR A 69 -3.63 -9.90 -9.42
C THR A 69 -4.71 -8.94 -8.95
N GLU A 70 -4.91 -8.85 -7.62
CA GLU A 70 -5.86 -7.91 -7.04
C GLU A 70 -5.47 -6.46 -7.33
N LEU A 71 -4.19 -6.14 -7.22
CA LEU A 71 -3.71 -4.79 -7.49
C LEU A 71 -4.00 -4.39 -8.92
N ARG A 72 -3.66 -5.26 -9.88
CA ARG A 72 -3.91 -4.98 -11.29
C ARG A 72 -5.39 -4.80 -11.59
N ALA A 73 -6.22 -5.70 -11.08
CA ALA A 73 -7.65 -5.62 -11.27
C ALA A 73 -8.21 -4.30 -10.71
N TYR A 74 -7.76 -3.93 -9.53
CA TYR A 74 -8.20 -2.68 -8.89
C TYR A 74 -7.79 -1.45 -9.70
N LEU A 75 -6.50 -1.39 -10.08
CA LEU A 75 -5.97 -0.23 -10.83
C LEU A 75 -6.64 -0.10 -12.20
N GLU A 76 -6.88 -1.20 -12.88
CA GLU A 76 -7.55 -1.17 -14.19
C GLU A 76 -8.99 -0.73 -14.06
N ALA A 77 -9.70 -1.17 -13.02
CA ALA A 77 -11.07 -0.72 -12.76
C ALA A 77 -11.12 0.78 -12.50
N GLN A 78 -10.15 1.32 -11.76
CA GLN A 78 -10.07 2.75 -11.50
C GLN A 78 -9.75 3.54 -12.77
N ALA A 79 -8.84 3.02 -13.60
CA ALA A 79 -8.46 3.66 -14.85
C ALA A 79 -9.60 3.68 -15.88
N ALA A 80 -10.50 2.70 -15.82
CA ALA A 80 -11.65 2.60 -16.74
C ALA A 80 -12.76 3.60 -16.42
N ASN A 81 -12.73 4.19 -15.23
CA ASN A 81 -13.71 5.19 -14.81
C ASN A 81 -13.20 6.62 -15.15
#